data_ed3a407885df30df7a51f1857fe25045
#
_entry.id   ed3a407885df30df7a51f1857fe25045
#
_cell.length_a   1.000
_cell.length_b   1.000
_cell.length_c   1.000
_cell.angle_alpha   90.00
_cell.angle_beta   90.00
_cell.angle_gamma   90.00
#
_symmetry.space_group_name_H-M   'P 1'
#
loop_
_entity.id
_entity.type
_entity.pdbx_description
1 polymer ?
#
loop_
_entity_poly.entity_id
_entity_poly.type
_entity_poly.pdbx_seq_one_letter_code
_entity_poly.pdbx_strand_id
1 'polypeptide(L)'
;MKSWLQRFHPRNLYLALQEIDKETEHRPVPLGKFDTTPAIALMTTAVCLLFIHYMKFATTFQAILEFYAAATHQGAGFLPAVRRDPFFDLYTNIWWGVIHLIGYVLIPALVIKFALKQRVLDNGLRLEKTGDYLFWYVALAAPIICFVYFASFSRDFLATYPFYRLAFRSGFDLLAWELVYLSQFVFLEFFFRGFLLHACRPAFGANAVFVMCVPYLMIHFAKPWPEATGAILFGLLLGILALRSRSIWGGAAVHMTVALSMDMLALMQGGRLPSQWWPT
;
A
#
# COMPACT_ATOMS: atom_id res chain seq x y z
N MET A 1 -35.87 1.69 -1.75
CA MET A 1 -34.49 1.51 -2.26
C MET A 1 -33.94 2.88 -2.58
N LYS A 2 -33.01 3.45 -1.75
CA LYS A 2 -32.40 4.76 -2.04
C LYS A 2 -31.56 4.63 -3.31
N SER A 3 -31.66 5.59 -4.23
CA SER A 3 -30.89 5.59 -5.48
C SER A 3 -29.39 5.50 -5.19
N TRP A 4 -28.63 4.86 -6.08
CA TRP A 4 -27.19 4.66 -5.94
C TRP A 4 -26.44 5.97 -5.64
N LEU A 5 -26.80 7.10 -6.30
CA LEU A 5 -26.24 8.43 -6.08
C LEU A 5 -26.51 8.99 -4.67
N GLN A 6 -27.63 8.65 -4.05
CA GLN A 6 -27.94 9.11 -2.70
C GLN A 6 -27.05 8.51 -1.63
N ARG A 7 -26.43 7.34 -1.88
CA ARG A 7 -25.50 6.70 -0.93
C ARG A 7 -24.17 7.44 -0.80
N PHE A 8 -23.68 8.07 -1.87
CA PHE A 8 -22.43 8.87 -1.90
C PHE A 8 -22.64 10.34 -1.56
N HIS A 9 -23.84 10.72 -1.11
CA HIS A 9 -24.11 12.10 -0.73
C HIS A 9 -23.22 12.51 0.47
N PRO A 10 -22.59 13.72 0.47
CA PRO A 10 -21.71 14.18 1.54
C PRO A 10 -22.29 14.06 2.95
N ARG A 11 -23.63 14.22 3.08
CA ARG A 11 -24.35 14.01 4.35
C ARG A 11 -24.18 12.59 4.89
N ASN A 12 -24.19 11.57 4.03
CA ASN A 12 -24.03 10.18 4.47
C ASN A 12 -22.59 9.90 4.91
N LEU A 13 -21.61 10.53 4.28
CA LEU A 13 -20.23 10.50 4.70
C LEU A 13 -20.05 11.14 6.09
N TYR A 14 -20.67 12.31 6.30
CA TYR A 14 -20.67 12.97 7.59
C TYR A 14 -21.33 12.13 8.68
N LEU A 15 -22.48 11.51 8.39
CA LEU A 15 -23.17 10.61 9.31
C LEU A 15 -22.29 9.39 9.65
N ALA A 16 -21.60 8.81 8.68
CA ALA A 16 -20.67 7.70 8.92
C ALA A 16 -19.51 8.12 9.85
N LEU A 17 -18.96 9.31 9.68
CA LEU A 17 -17.94 9.85 10.58
C LEU A 17 -18.49 10.09 11.99
N GLN A 18 -19.70 10.62 12.12
CA GLN A 18 -20.34 10.80 13.43
C GLN A 18 -20.59 9.47 14.15
N GLU A 19 -21.00 8.43 13.41
CA GLU A 19 -21.19 7.10 13.99
C GLU A 19 -19.85 6.51 14.45
N ILE A 20 -18.79 6.64 13.65
CA ILE A 20 -17.43 6.21 14.04
C ILE A 20 -16.99 6.92 15.32
N ASP A 21 -17.26 8.21 15.43
CA ASP A 21 -16.88 8.99 16.59
C ASP A 21 -17.64 8.54 17.85
N LYS A 22 -18.96 8.34 17.74
CA LYS A 22 -19.80 7.79 18.81
C LYS A 22 -19.39 6.40 19.26
N GLU A 23 -18.97 5.54 18.34
CA GLU A 23 -18.51 4.18 18.63
C GLU A 23 -17.06 4.13 19.13
N THR A 24 -16.36 5.28 19.15
CA THR A 24 -14.96 5.32 19.58
C THR A 24 -14.89 5.30 21.10
N GLU A 25 -14.23 4.29 21.65
CA GLU A 25 -13.80 4.30 23.05
C GLU A 25 -12.59 5.21 23.19
N HIS A 26 -12.85 6.45 23.61
CA HIS A 26 -11.78 7.41 23.86
C HIS A 26 -10.93 6.96 25.05
N ARG A 27 -9.60 6.98 24.86
CA ARG A 27 -8.68 6.62 25.94
C ARG A 27 -8.67 7.72 26.99
N PRO A 28 -8.99 7.42 28.26
CA PRO A 28 -8.88 8.39 29.33
C PRO A 28 -7.40 8.72 29.56
N VAL A 29 -7.05 9.98 29.39
CA VAL A 29 -5.71 10.51 29.72
C VAL A 29 -5.82 11.17 31.10
N PRO A 30 -5.08 10.68 32.12
CA PRO A 30 -5.09 11.32 33.43
C PRO A 30 -4.65 12.79 33.33
N LEU A 31 -5.25 13.63 34.16
CA LEU A 31 -4.91 15.07 34.24
C LEU A 31 -3.38 15.25 34.39
N GLY A 32 -2.80 16.09 33.54
CA GLY A 32 -1.36 16.37 33.54
C GLY A 32 -0.48 15.31 32.88
N LYS A 33 -1.06 14.24 32.27
CA LYS A 33 -0.32 13.27 31.46
C LYS A 33 -0.56 13.47 29.97
N PHE A 34 0.45 13.14 29.18
CA PHE A 34 0.41 13.18 27.72
C PHE A 34 0.06 11.78 27.16
N ASP A 35 -0.87 11.69 26.20
CA ASP A 35 -1.12 10.44 25.49
C ASP A 35 0.02 10.16 24.50
N THR A 36 0.86 9.22 24.86
CA THR A 36 2.02 8.84 24.06
C THR A 36 1.68 7.96 22.86
N THR A 37 0.48 7.37 22.79
CA THR A 37 0.13 6.41 21.74
C THR A 37 0.09 7.05 20.33
N PRO A 38 -0.64 8.15 20.11
CA PRO A 38 -0.63 8.80 18.79
C PRO A 38 0.76 9.37 18.45
N ALA A 39 1.51 9.85 19.44
CA ALA A 39 2.88 10.33 19.22
C ALA A 39 3.80 9.19 18.74
N ILE A 40 3.76 8.02 19.39
CA ILE A 40 4.51 6.83 18.97
C ILE A 40 4.10 6.43 17.55
N ALA A 41 2.79 6.40 17.25
CA ALA A 41 2.30 6.00 15.93
C ALA A 41 2.76 6.97 14.83
N LEU A 42 2.66 8.27 15.06
CA LEU A 42 3.07 9.30 14.09
C LEU A 42 4.58 9.34 13.89
N MET A 43 5.37 9.22 14.97
CA MET A 43 6.82 9.15 14.86
C MET A 43 7.28 7.88 14.17
N THR A 44 6.66 6.72 14.46
CA THR A 44 6.92 5.47 13.74
C THR A 44 6.59 5.64 12.26
N THR A 45 5.46 6.27 11.95
CA THR A 45 5.08 6.56 10.55
C THR A 45 6.14 7.39 9.85
N ALA A 46 6.60 8.49 10.47
CA ALA A 46 7.64 9.33 9.90
C ALA A 46 8.95 8.58 9.64
N VAL A 47 9.41 7.78 10.63
CA VAL A 47 10.64 6.97 10.50
C VAL A 47 10.48 5.92 9.41
N CYS A 48 9.35 5.20 9.34
CA CYS A 48 9.11 4.18 8.31
C CYS A 48 9.07 4.79 6.91
N LEU A 49 8.37 5.91 6.74
CA LEU A 49 8.31 6.59 5.43
C LEU A 49 9.69 7.09 5.00
N LEU A 50 10.47 7.64 5.92
CA LEU A 50 11.84 8.07 5.65
C LEU A 50 12.73 6.88 5.28
N PHE A 51 12.66 5.79 6.05
CA PHE A 51 13.40 4.55 5.78
C PHE A 51 13.07 4.01 4.37
N ILE A 52 11.78 3.86 4.03
CA ILE A 52 11.36 3.39 2.71
C ILE A 52 11.84 4.34 1.61
N HIS A 53 11.71 5.66 1.84
CA HIS A 53 12.11 6.66 0.84
C HIS A 53 13.57 6.53 0.41
N TYR A 54 14.48 6.30 1.35
CA TYR A 54 15.91 6.23 1.05
C TYR A 54 16.41 4.82 0.73
N MET A 55 15.78 3.77 1.26
CA MET A 55 16.29 2.39 1.13
C MET A 55 15.76 1.62 -0.08
N LYS A 56 14.65 2.03 -0.69
CA LYS A 56 13.94 1.26 -1.73
C LYS A 56 14.60 1.22 -3.10
N PHE A 57 15.62 2.03 -3.36
CA PHE A 57 16.20 2.20 -4.69
C PHE A 57 17.19 1.08 -5.07
N ALA A 58 17.28 0.80 -6.37
CA ALA A 58 18.26 -0.14 -6.92
C ALA A 58 19.72 0.24 -6.59
N THR A 59 20.01 1.52 -6.50
CA THR A 59 21.34 2.02 -6.08
C THR A 59 21.69 1.61 -4.66
N THR A 60 20.73 1.63 -3.73
CA THR A 60 20.93 1.16 -2.35
C THR A 60 21.16 -0.34 -2.31
N PHE A 61 20.41 -1.11 -3.10
CA PHE A 61 20.63 -2.55 -3.26
C PHE A 61 22.05 -2.84 -3.74
N GLN A 62 22.51 -2.13 -4.77
CA GLN A 62 23.87 -2.27 -5.28
C GLN A 62 24.93 -1.93 -4.24
N ALA A 63 24.76 -0.83 -3.50
CA ALA A 63 25.68 -0.46 -2.43
C ALA A 63 25.78 -1.53 -1.33
N ILE A 64 24.65 -2.18 -1.00
CA ILE A 64 24.64 -3.30 -0.04
C ILE A 64 25.37 -4.53 -0.61
N LEU A 65 25.21 -4.83 -1.90
CA LEU A 65 25.97 -5.91 -2.55
C LEU A 65 27.47 -5.61 -2.56
N GLU A 66 27.86 -4.37 -2.79
CA GLU A 66 29.27 -3.91 -2.73
C GLU A 66 29.84 -4.08 -1.32
N PHE A 67 29.10 -3.63 -0.31
CA PHE A 67 29.46 -3.83 1.10
C PHE A 67 29.60 -5.33 1.45
N TYR A 68 28.64 -6.16 1.03
CA TYR A 68 28.69 -7.61 1.23
C TYR A 68 29.91 -8.24 0.56
N ALA A 69 30.17 -7.87 -0.69
CA ALA A 69 31.34 -8.39 -1.43
C ALA A 69 32.65 -8.04 -0.73
N ALA A 70 32.78 -6.80 -0.23
CA ALA A 70 33.95 -6.36 0.53
C ALA A 70 34.08 -7.10 1.87
N ALA A 71 33.00 -7.21 2.63
CA ALA A 71 32.97 -7.86 3.94
C ALA A 71 33.25 -9.38 3.88
N THR A 72 32.88 -10.03 2.76
CA THR A 72 33.08 -11.48 2.55
C THR A 72 34.29 -11.78 1.67
N HIS A 73 35.11 -10.79 1.35
CA HIS A 73 36.32 -10.93 0.51
C HIS A 73 36.02 -11.58 -0.85
N GLN A 74 34.87 -11.27 -1.47
CA GLN A 74 34.52 -11.75 -2.79
C GLN A 74 35.49 -11.18 -3.83
N GLY A 75 35.88 -12.02 -4.80
CA GLY A 75 36.77 -11.58 -5.88
C GLY A 75 36.11 -10.52 -6.79
N ALA A 76 36.94 -9.80 -7.55
CA ALA A 76 36.51 -8.72 -8.46
C ALA A 76 35.44 -9.13 -9.49
N GLY A 77 35.29 -10.43 -9.76
CA GLY A 77 34.27 -10.99 -10.67
C GLY A 77 32.86 -11.11 -10.08
N PHE A 78 32.69 -11.00 -8.74
CA PHE A 78 31.38 -11.22 -8.08
C PHE A 78 30.32 -10.24 -8.54
N LEU A 79 30.55 -8.93 -8.37
CA LEU A 79 29.57 -7.89 -8.74
C LEU A 79 29.25 -7.90 -10.24
N PRO A 80 30.22 -7.99 -11.15
CA PRO A 80 29.94 -8.16 -12.56
C PRO A 80 29.13 -9.41 -12.89
N ALA A 81 29.32 -10.53 -12.19
CA ALA A 81 28.55 -11.75 -12.38
C ALA A 81 27.09 -11.54 -11.94
N VAL A 82 26.86 -10.97 -10.75
CA VAL A 82 25.50 -10.68 -10.24
C VAL A 82 24.77 -9.70 -11.18
N ARG A 83 25.43 -8.65 -11.69
CA ARG A 83 24.81 -7.68 -12.61
C ARG A 83 24.49 -8.26 -14.00
N ARG A 84 25.17 -9.33 -14.42
CA ARG A 84 24.89 -10.04 -15.70
C ARG A 84 23.80 -11.08 -15.56
N ASP A 85 23.37 -11.38 -14.34
CA ASP A 85 22.29 -12.35 -14.12
C ASP A 85 21.02 -11.88 -14.84
N PRO A 86 20.33 -12.73 -15.62
CA PRO A 86 19.12 -12.37 -16.33
C PRO A 86 17.99 -11.87 -15.44
N PHE A 87 18.03 -12.16 -14.14
CA PHE A 87 17.04 -11.76 -13.15
C PHE A 87 17.48 -10.55 -12.30
N PHE A 88 18.59 -9.89 -12.64
CA PHE A 88 19.09 -8.77 -11.82
C PHE A 88 18.05 -7.67 -11.61
N ASP A 89 17.30 -7.32 -12.65
CA ASP A 89 16.21 -6.34 -12.53
C ASP A 89 15.07 -6.85 -11.63
N LEU A 90 14.78 -8.15 -11.65
CA LEU A 90 13.82 -8.76 -10.72
C LEU A 90 14.33 -8.68 -9.27
N TYR A 91 15.62 -8.93 -9.03
CA TYR A 91 16.20 -8.80 -7.69
C TYR A 91 16.09 -7.39 -7.14
N THR A 92 16.25 -6.35 -7.97
CA THR A 92 16.05 -4.96 -7.55
C THR A 92 14.59 -4.66 -7.19
N ASN A 93 13.64 -5.27 -7.89
CA ASN A 93 12.21 -5.15 -7.57
C ASN A 93 11.83 -5.94 -6.30
N ILE A 94 12.43 -7.12 -6.09
CA ILE A 94 12.29 -7.87 -4.84
C ILE A 94 12.87 -7.06 -3.67
N TRP A 95 14.03 -6.43 -3.83
CA TRP A 95 14.59 -5.52 -2.84
C TRP A 95 13.62 -4.40 -2.47
N TRP A 96 13.04 -3.73 -3.48
CA TRP A 96 12.00 -2.74 -3.28
C TRP A 96 10.83 -3.31 -2.44
N GLY A 97 10.37 -4.52 -2.76
CA GLY A 97 9.33 -5.22 -1.99
C GLY A 97 9.71 -5.51 -0.54
N VAL A 98 10.94 -5.98 -0.31
CA VAL A 98 11.47 -6.28 1.03
C VAL A 98 11.55 -5.03 1.89
N ILE A 99 12.01 -3.91 1.36
CA ILE A 99 12.08 -2.64 2.09
C ILE A 99 10.68 -2.16 2.50
N HIS A 100 9.68 -2.34 1.63
CA HIS A 100 8.30 -2.01 1.98
C HIS A 100 7.73 -2.99 3.03
N LEU A 101 8.03 -4.27 2.95
CA LEU A 101 7.66 -5.25 3.99
C LEU A 101 8.25 -4.84 5.36
N ILE A 102 9.51 -4.45 5.39
CA ILE A 102 10.16 -4.00 6.64
C ILE A 102 9.47 -2.74 7.16
N GLY A 103 9.34 -1.70 6.32
CA GLY A 103 8.83 -0.39 6.74
C GLY A 103 7.32 -0.37 6.99
N TYR A 104 6.52 -1.08 6.19
CA TYR A 104 5.06 -1.05 6.33
C TYR A 104 4.49 -2.15 7.22
N VAL A 105 5.23 -3.25 7.44
CA VAL A 105 4.70 -4.38 8.22
C VAL A 105 5.55 -4.67 9.45
N LEU A 106 6.85 -4.99 9.29
CA LEU A 106 7.65 -5.50 10.39
C LEU A 106 7.85 -4.45 11.49
N ILE A 107 8.27 -3.23 11.15
CA ILE A 107 8.46 -2.16 12.14
C ILE A 107 7.14 -1.82 12.85
N PRO A 108 6.02 -1.52 12.16
CA PRO A 108 4.74 -1.28 12.81
C PRO A 108 4.25 -2.44 13.67
N ALA A 109 4.40 -3.69 13.21
CA ALA A 109 3.99 -4.87 13.99
C ALA A 109 4.78 -4.99 15.31
N LEU A 110 6.09 -4.70 15.28
CA LEU A 110 6.93 -4.64 16.48
C LEU A 110 6.47 -3.53 17.42
N VAL A 111 6.17 -2.34 16.89
CA VAL A 111 5.66 -1.21 17.67
C VAL A 111 4.29 -1.54 18.29
N ILE A 112 3.35 -2.11 17.53
CA ILE A 112 2.06 -2.57 18.05
C ILE A 112 2.27 -3.53 19.22
N LYS A 113 3.14 -4.53 19.04
CA LYS A 113 3.33 -5.59 20.01
C LYS A 113 4.08 -5.12 21.28
N PHE A 114 5.17 -4.38 21.12
CA PHE A 114 6.10 -4.08 22.23
C PHE A 114 5.89 -2.69 22.84
N ALA A 115 5.63 -1.66 22.00
CA ALA A 115 5.44 -0.30 22.50
C ALA A 115 3.97 -0.02 22.87
N LEU A 116 3.03 -0.43 22.02
CA LEU A 116 1.60 -0.21 22.28
C LEU A 116 0.98 -1.35 23.10
N LYS A 117 1.67 -2.49 23.24
CA LYS A 117 1.22 -3.68 23.97
C LYS A 117 -0.13 -4.21 23.50
N GLN A 118 -0.36 -4.17 22.20
CA GLN A 118 -1.59 -4.62 21.53
C GLN A 118 -1.33 -5.89 20.71
N ARG A 119 -2.40 -6.58 20.33
CA ARG A 119 -2.34 -7.74 19.42
C ARG A 119 -2.34 -7.23 17.97
N VAL A 120 -1.35 -7.65 17.19
CA VAL A 120 -1.22 -7.24 15.78
C VAL A 120 -2.47 -7.58 14.95
N LEU A 121 -3.09 -8.75 15.22
CA LEU A 121 -4.30 -9.20 14.53
C LEU A 121 -5.52 -8.31 14.73
N ASP A 122 -5.58 -7.56 15.83
CA ASP A 122 -6.71 -6.68 16.14
C ASP A 122 -6.62 -5.34 15.38
N ASN A 123 -5.52 -5.12 14.67
CA ASN A 123 -5.29 -3.97 13.82
C ASN A 123 -5.74 -4.23 12.37
N GLY A 124 -6.98 -4.62 12.19
CA GLY A 124 -7.62 -4.76 10.87
C GLY A 124 -7.24 -6.01 10.07
N LEU A 125 -6.43 -6.94 10.62
CA LEU A 125 -6.03 -8.16 9.90
C LEU A 125 -7.12 -9.25 9.90
N ARG A 126 -8.19 -9.09 10.65
CA ARG A 126 -9.35 -9.99 10.63
C ARG A 126 -10.29 -9.62 9.49
N LEU A 127 -10.98 -10.60 8.94
CA LEU A 127 -11.96 -10.37 7.88
C LEU A 127 -13.27 -9.78 8.41
N GLU A 128 -13.61 -10.02 9.66
CA GLU A 128 -14.83 -9.58 10.38
C GLU A 128 -16.01 -9.19 9.45
N LYS A 129 -16.30 -7.89 9.34
CA LYS A 129 -17.44 -7.36 8.57
C LYS A 129 -17.10 -7.01 7.12
N THR A 130 -16.00 -7.50 6.56
CA THR A 130 -15.56 -7.14 5.19
C THR A 130 -16.65 -7.41 4.16
N GLY A 131 -17.36 -8.55 4.28
CA GLY A 131 -18.45 -8.94 3.38
C GLY A 131 -19.64 -7.97 3.39
N ASP A 132 -19.97 -7.39 4.55
CA ASP A 132 -21.08 -6.44 4.68
C ASP A 132 -20.85 -5.15 3.88
N TYR A 133 -19.57 -4.84 3.59
CA TYR A 133 -19.16 -3.66 2.87
C TYR A 133 -18.70 -3.95 1.43
N LEU A 134 -18.84 -5.18 0.94
CA LEU A 134 -18.42 -5.59 -0.40
C LEU A 134 -18.96 -4.67 -1.50
N PHE A 135 -20.23 -4.29 -1.42
CA PHE A 135 -20.85 -3.35 -2.36
C PHE A 135 -20.05 -2.04 -2.47
N TRP A 136 -19.59 -1.49 -1.35
CA TRP A 136 -18.86 -0.23 -1.33
C TRP A 136 -17.47 -0.36 -1.93
N TYR A 137 -16.77 -1.48 -1.68
CA TYR A 137 -15.48 -1.76 -2.28
C TYR A 137 -15.59 -1.91 -3.81
N VAL A 138 -16.60 -2.64 -4.29
CA VAL A 138 -16.87 -2.77 -5.73
C VAL A 138 -17.25 -1.43 -6.35
N ALA A 139 -18.11 -0.65 -5.69
CA ALA A 139 -18.52 0.67 -6.16
C ALA A 139 -17.37 1.69 -6.24
N LEU A 140 -16.33 1.53 -5.42
CA LEU A 140 -15.11 2.32 -5.49
C LEU A 140 -14.18 1.83 -6.61
N ALA A 141 -14.00 0.51 -6.76
CA ALA A 141 -13.10 -0.06 -7.75
C ALA A 141 -13.61 0.11 -9.19
N ALA A 142 -14.90 -0.10 -9.43
CA ALA A 142 -15.48 -0.16 -10.77
C ALA A 142 -15.23 1.09 -11.62
N PRO A 143 -15.45 2.34 -11.16
CA PRO A 143 -15.18 3.53 -11.96
C PRO A 143 -13.69 3.72 -12.27
N ILE A 144 -12.79 3.28 -11.36
CA ILE A 144 -11.35 3.35 -11.60
C ILE A 144 -10.95 2.35 -12.66
N ILE A 145 -11.41 1.11 -12.59
CA ILE A 145 -11.12 0.08 -13.59
C ILE A 145 -11.63 0.52 -14.96
N CYS A 146 -12.81 1.13 -15.02
CA CYS A 146 -13.35 1.72 -16.25
C CYS A 146 -12.42 2.81 -16.78
N PHE A 147 -11.94 3.72 -15.92
CA PHE A 147 -10.98 4.76 -16.31
C PHE A 147 -9.65 4.15 -16.77
N VAL A 148 -9.11 3.16 -16.04
CA VAL A 148 -7.88 2.44 -16.40
C VAL A 148 -8.01 1.78 -17.78
N TYR A 149 -9.17 1.19 -18.09
CA TYR A 149 -9.42 0.61 -19.40
C TYR A 149 -9.26 1.65 -20.51
N PHE A 150 -9.87 2.82 -20.40
CA PHE A 150 -9.71 3.88 -21.39
C PHE A 150 -8.28 4.45 -21.42
N ALA A 151 -7.65 4.63 -20.25
CA ALA A 151 -6.27 5.12 -20.16
C ALA A 151 -5.26 4.15 -20.81
N SER A 152 -5.55 2.84 -20.78
CA SER A 152 -4.65 1.80 -21.32
C SER A 152 -4.36 1.91 -22.82
N PHE A 153 -5.16 2.67 -23.57
CA PHE A 153 -4.90 2.94 -24.99
C PHE A 153 -3.90 4.09 -25.22
N SER A 154 -3.51 4.81 -24.16
CA SER A 154 -2.56 5.92 -24.31
C SER A 154 -1.11 5.43 -24.32
N ARG A 155 -0.25 6.15 -25.08
CA ARG A 155 1.19 5.86 -25.14
C ARG A 155 1.87 6.04 -23.80
N ASP A 156 1.47 7.03 -23.00
CA ASP A 156 2.05 7.31 -21.70
C ASP A 156 1.75 6.17 -20.70
N PHE A 157 0.54 5.61 -20.75
CA PHE A 157 0.16 4.45 -19.95
C PHE A 157 1.02 3.23 -20.30
N LEU A 158 1.13 2.90 -21.59
CA LEU A 158 1.95 1.78 -22.07
C LEU A 158 3.45 1.99 -21.81
N ALA A 159 3.90 3.25 -21.78
CA ALA A 159 5.24 3.60 -21.39
C ALA A 159 5.47 3.53 -19.87
N THR A 160 4.43 3.53 -19.05
CA THR A 160 4.52 3.49 -17.59
C THR A 160 4.38 2.08 -17.03
N TYR A 161 3.43 1.30 -17.52
CA TYR A 161 3.06 -0.01 -17.01
C TYR A 161 3.45 -1.18 -17.94
N PRO A 162 3.82 -2.35 -17.39
CA PRO A 162 4.18 -2.62 -15.99
C PRO A 162 5.44 -1.87 -15.55
N PHE A 163 5.58 -1.58 -14.25
CA PHE A 163 6.82 -0.98 -13.73
C PHE A 163 8.04 -1.90 -13.90
N TYR A 164 7.88 -3.20 -13.73
CA TYR A 164 8.90 -4.18 -14.09
C TYR A 164 8.91 -4.39 -15.61
N ARG A 165 9.91 -3.82 -16.25
CA ARG A 165 9.98 -3.75 -17.72
C ARG A 165 10.13 -5.12 -18.40
N LEU A 166 10.59 -6.13 -17.69
CA LEU A 166 10.75 -7.49 -18.19
C LEU A 166 9.58 -8.41 -17.84
N ALA A 167 8.47 -7.90 -17.31
CA ALA A 167 7.27 -8.69 -16.98
C ALA A 167 6.70 -9.44 -18.20
N PHE A 168 6.94 -8.94 -19.42
CA PHE A 168 6.49 -9.58 -20.66
C PHE A 168 7.39 -10.74 -21.12
N ARG A 169 8.61 -10.89 -20.57
CA ARG A 169 9.64 -11.82 -21.05
C ARG A 169 9.24 -13.27 -20.82
N SER A 170 8.60 -13.57 -19.70
CA SER A 170 8.13 -14.92 -19.36
C SER A 170 6.98 -14.90 -18.37
N GLY A 171 6.22 -16.01 -18.29
CA GLY A 171 5.19 -16.19 -17.26
C GLY A 171 5.77 -16.16 -15.85
N PHE A 172 7.00 -16.67 -15.67
CA PHE A 172 7.72 -16.59 -14.39
C PHE A 172 8.01 -15.15 -13.99
N ASP A 173 8.54 -14.31 -14.90
CA ASP A 173 8.81 -12.89 -14.63
C ASP A 173 7.54 -12.14 -14.24
N LEU A 174 6.46 -12.36 -14.99
CA LEU A 174 5.17 -11.75 -14.71
C LEU A 174 4.64 -12.17 -13.34
N LEU A 175 4.61 -13.47 -13.04
CA LEU A 175 4.11 -13.96 -11.76
C LEU A 175 4.95 -13.47 -10.59
N ALA A 176 6.27 -13.50 -10.70
CA ALA A 176 7.19 -13.04 -9.66
C ALA A 176 7.00 -11.54 -9.39
N TRP A 177 6.86 -10.73 -10.46
CA TRP A 177 6.56 -9.32 -10.35
C TRP A 177 5.21 -9.07 -9.68
N GLU A 178 4.14 -9.71 -10.14
CA GLU A 178 2.81 -9.51 -9.57
C GLU A 178 2.75 -9.89 -8.08
N LEU A 179 3.42 -10.96 -7.66
CA LEU A 179 3.49 -11.33 -6.25
C LEU A 179 4.15 -10.23 -5.41
N VAL A 180 5.25 -9.66 -5.87
CA VAL A 180 5.94 -8.55 -5.21
C VAL A 180 5.06 -7.30 -5.24
N TYR A 181 4.52 -6.95 -6.40
CA TYR A 181 3.77 -5.71 -6.61
C TYR A 181 2.44 -5.71 -5.86
N LEU A 182 1.67 -6.78 -5.94
CA LEU A 182 0.38 -6.87 -5.27
C LEU A 182 0.52 -6.96 -3.74
N SER A 183 1.57 -7.62 -3.23
CA SER A 183 1.83 -7.66 -1.80
C SER A 183 1.99 -6.27 -1.17
N GLN A 184 2.49 -5.30 -1.94
CA GLN A 184 2.65 -3.91 -1.51
C GLN A 184 1.35 -3.29 -1.02
N PHE A 185 0.22 -3.61 -1.65
CA PHE A 185 -1.07 -3.04 -1.28
C PHE A 185 -1.58 -3.61 0.03
N VAL A 186 -1.27 -4.87 0.34
CA VAL A 186 -1.53 -5.45 1.66
C VAL A 186 -0.66 -4.76 2.72
N PHE A 187 0.63 -4.55 2.44
CA PHE A 187 1.55 -3.88 3.37
C PHE A 187 1.14 -2.44 3.63
N LEU A 188 0.78 -1.71 2.57
CA LEU A 188 0.31 -0.33 2.61
C LEU A 188 -0.99 -0.20 3.41
N GLU A 189 -1.96 -1.06 3.16
CA GLU A 189 -3.23 -1.05 3.90
C GLU A 189 -3.01 -1.39 5.39
N PHE A 190 -2.14 -2.35 5.69
CA PHE A 190 -1.78 -2.65 7.07
C PHE A 190 -1.12 -1.44 7.74
N PHE A 191 -0.21 -0.74 7.06
CA PHE A 191 0.46 0.43 7.61
C PHE A 191 -0.50 1.58 7.91
N PHE A 192 -1.28 1.99 6.92
CA PHE A 192 -2.13 3.17 7.05
C PHE A 192 -3.42 2.87 7.80
N ARG A 193 -4.16 1.81 7.40
CA ARG A 193 -5.48 1.50 7.96
C ARG A 193 -5.39 0.55 9.14
N GLY A 194 -4.45 -0.38 9.14
CA GLY A 194 -4.19 -1.28 10.26
C GLY A 194 -3.48 -0.58 11.41
N PHE A 195 -2.28 -0.05 11.21
CA PHE A 195 -1.47 0.51 12.28
C PHE A 195 -1.85 1.95 12.62
N LEU A 196 -1.59 2.89 11.69
CA LEU A 196 -1.70 4.32 11.98
C LEU A 196 -3.12 4.74 12.39
N LEU A 197 -4.10 4.34 11.60
CA LEU A 197 -5.51 4.70 11.83
C LEU A 197 -6.02 4.13 13.16
N HIS A 198 -5.75 2.85 13.46
CA HIS A 198 -6.19 2.23 14.71
C HIS A 198 -5.48 2.80 15.93
N ALA A 199 -4.17 3.10 15.84
CA ALA A 199 -3.43 3.70 16.95
C ALA A 199 -3.88 5.14 17.25
N CYS A 200 -4.29 5.89 16.22
CA CYS A 200 -4.75 7.27 16.36
C CYS A 200 -6.23 7.40 16.76
N ARG A 201 -7.07 6.40 16.44
CA ARG A 201 -8.52 6.45 16.68
C ARG A 201 -8.90 6.76 18.13
N PRO A 202 -8.33 6.14 19.17
CA PRO A 202 -8.72 6.41 20.56
C PRO A 202 -8.46 7.85 21.03
N ALA A 203 -7.52 8.54 20.39
CA ALA A 203 -7.20 9.94 20.70
C ALA A 203 -7.98 10.95 19.85
N PHE A 204 -8.20 10.65 18.56
CA PHE A 204 -8.76 11.58 17.58
C PHE A 204 -10.19 11.24 17.11
N GLY A 205 -10.76 10.11 17.56
CA GLY A 205 -12.08 9.68 17.10
C GLY A 205 -12.11 9.50 15.58
N ALA A 206 -13.16 9.98 14.93
CA ALA A 206 -13.29 9.98 13.48
C ALA A 206 -12.22 10.81 12.76
N ASN A 207 -11.65 11.84 13.44
CA ASN A 207 -10.59 12.65 12.87
C ASN A 207 -9.30 11.87 12.59
N ALA A 208 -9.12 10.69 13.18
CA ALA A 208 -8.00 9.81 12.87
C ALA A 208 -7.92 9.46 11.37
N VAL A 209 -9.05 9.45 10.64
CA VAL A 209 -9.08 9.25 9.19
C VAL A 209 -8.32 10.37 8.48
N PHE A 210 -8.54 11.62 8.86
CA PHE A 210 -7.86 12.78 8.28
C PHE A 210 -6.38 12.82 8.66
N VAL A 211 -6.04 12.46 9.91
CA VAL A 211 -4.65 12.33 10.37
C VAL A 211 -3.90 11.31 9.54
N MET A 212 -4.50 10.16 9.24
CA MET A 212 -3.92 9.12 8.38
C MET A 212 -3.83 9.55 6.92
N CYS A 213 -4.81 10.32 6.40
CA CYS A 213 -4.83 10.75 4.99
C CYS A 213 -3.62 11.62 4.63
N VAL A 214 -3.09 12.42 5.57
CA VAL A 214 -1.94 13.30 5.29
C VAL A 214 -0.70 12.51 4.85
N PRO A 215 -0.12 11.61 5.67
CA PRO A 215 1.04 10.82 5.25
C PRO A 215 0.70 9.85 4.10
N TYR A 216 -0.54 9.39 3.97
CA TYR A 216 -0.98 8.62 2.83
C TYR A 216 -0.92 9.43 1.52
N LEU A 217 -1.33 10.70 1.53
CA LEU A 217 -1.17 11.59 0.38
C LEU A 217 0.31 11.83 0.05
N MET A 218 1.17 11.98 1.07
CA MET A 218 2.60 12.28 0.87
C MET A 218 3.31 11.20 0.03
N ILE A 219 2.94 9.93 0.15
CA ILE A 219 3.52 8.86 -0.68
C ILE A 219 3.09 8.92 -2.15
N HIS A 220 2.11 9.74 -2.48
CA HIS A 220 1.61 9.96 -3.84
C HIS A 220 2.19 11.20 -4.52
N PHE A 221 3.03 12.00 -3.84
CA PHE A 221 3.58 13.24 -4.43
C PHE A 221 4.46 13.02 -5.67
N ALA A 222 5.03 11.83 -5.83
CA ALA A 222 5.78 11.47 -7.04
C ALA A 222 4.91 10.93 -8.19
N LYS A 223 3.58 10.88 -7.99
CA LYS A 223 2.61 10.35 -8.97
C LYS A 223 2.00 11.48 -9.82
N PRO A 224 1.43 11.14 -11.00
CA PRO A 224 0.68 12.11 -11.79
C PRO A 224 -0.43 12.80 -10.98
N TRP A 225 -0.69 14.07 -11.29
CA TRP A 225 -1.65 14.89 -10.55
C TRP A 225 -3.03 14.24 -10.34
N PRO A 226 -3.67 13.58 -11.32
CA PRO A 226 -4.97 12.94 -11.10
C PRO A 226 -4.91 11.82 -10.07
N GLU A 227 -3.82 11.03 -10.07
CA GLU A 227 -3.60 9.92 -9.12
C GLU A 227 -3.36 10.45 -7.71
N ALA A 228 -2.52 11.48 -7.57
CA ALA A 228 -2.27 12.12 -6.27
C ALA A 228 -3.53 12.78 -5.71
N THR A 229 -4.32 13.46 -6.54
CA THR A 229 -5.61 14.05 -6.14
C THR A 229 -6.61 12.97 -5.73
N GLY A 230 -6.68 11.89 -6.49
CA GLY A 230 -7.52 10.72 -6.17
C GLY A 230 -7.17 10.11 -4.82
N ALA A 231 -5.89 10.12 -4.43
CA ALA A 231 -5.44 9.59 -3.15
C ALA A 231 -6.09 10.27 -1.94
N ILE A 232 -6.48 11.54 -2.03
CA ILE A 232 -7.22 12.23 -0.96
C ILE A 232 -8.58 11.56 -0.76
N LEU A 233 -9.34 11.40 -1.84
CA LEU A 233 -10.67 10.80 -1.79
C LEU A 233 -10.61 9.32 -1.35
N PHE A 234 -9.68 8.56 -1.93
CA PHE A 234 -9.48 7.15 -1.59
C PHE A 234 -8.94 6.96 -0.17
N GLY A 235 -8.04 7.84 0.28
CA GLY A 235 -7.57 7.87 1.65
C GLY A 235 -8.73 7.98 2.64
N LEU A 236 -9.62 8.94 2.40
CA LEU A 236 -10.80 9.18 3.22
C LEU A 236 -11.80 8.00 3.17
N LEU A 237 -12.22 7.58 1.96
CA LEU A 237 -13.26 6.56 1.79
C LEU A 237 -12.81 5.18 2.29
N LEU A 238 -11.59 4.74 1.94
CA LEU A 238 -11.06 3.47 2.42
C LEU A 238 -10.73 3.53 3.92
N GLY A 239 -10.34 4.69 4.46
CA GLY A 239 -10.18 4.87 5.90
C GLY A 239 -11.48 4.68 6.68
N ILE A 240 -12.57 5.27 6.21
CA ILE A 240 -13.92 5.06 6.79
C ILE A 240 -14.35 3.61 6.66
N LEU A 241 -14.18 3.00 5.49
CA LEU A 241 -14.54 1.60 5.26
C LEU A 241 -13.73 0.65 6.14
N ALA A 242 -12.44 0.90 6.33
CA ALA A 242 -11.59 0.10 7.21
C ALA A 242 -12.06 0.15 8.67
N LEU A 243 -12.46 1.31 9.17
CA LEU A 243 -13.03 1.44 10.52
C LEU A 243 -14.40 0.76 10.66
N ARG A 244 -15.25 0.86 9.63
CA ARG A 244 -16.60 0.26 9.63
C ARG A 244 -16.56 -1.25 9.46
N SER A 245 -15.75 -1.76 8.56
CA SER A 245 -15.56 -3.20 8.33
C SER A 245 -14.66 -3.87 9.37
N ARG A 246 -13.90 -3.08 10.15
CA ARG A 246 -12.83 -3.53 11.05
C ARG A 246 -11.79 -4.40 10.34
N SER A 247 -11.53 -4.09 9.05
CA SER A 247 -10.68 -4.91 8.19
C SER A 247 -9.98 -4.07 7.14
N ILE A 248 -8.72 -4.43 6.85
CA ILE A 248 -7.94 -3.84 5.77
C ILE A 248 -8.13 -4.55 4.42
N TRP A 249 -8.70 -5.76 4.44
CA TRP A 249 -8.71 -6.66 3.28
C TRP A 249 -9.54 -6.13 2.11
N GLY A 250 -10.63 -5.42 2.40
CA GLY A 250 -11.43 -4.80 1.34
C GLY A 250 -10.66 -3.69 0.61
N GLY A 251 -9.93 -2.85 1.34
CA GLY A 251 -9.05 -1.83 0.76
C GLY A 251 -7.91 -2.45 -0.05
N ALA A 252 -7.25 -3.48 0.50
CA ALA A 252 -6.21 -4.22 -0.19
C ALA A 252 -6.73 -4.84 -1.50
N ALA A 253 -7.91 -5.46 -1.48
CA ALA A 253 -8.54 -6.04 -2.68
C ALA A 253 -8.81 -4.98 -3.75
N VAL A 254 -9.32 -3.80 -3.38
CA VAL A 254 -9.54 -2.68 -4.32
C VAL A 254 -8.22 -2.29 -4.99
N HIS A 255 -7.17 -2.01 -4.19
CA HIS A 255 -5.86 -1.62 -4.72
C HIS A 255 -5.25 -2.69 -5.61
N MET A 256 -5.25 -3.95 -5.15
CA MET A 256 -4.69 -5.07 -5.92
C MET A 256 -5.42 -5.28 -7.26
N THR A 257 -6.76 -5.19 -7.27
CA THR A 257 -7.54 -5.35 -8.49
C THR A 257 -7.25 -4.23 -9.49
N VAL A 258 -7.15 -2.99 -9.03
CA VAL A 258 -6.80 -1.85 -9.89
C VAL A 258 -5.37 -2.02 -10.45
N ALA A 259 -4.39 -2.32 -9.61
CA ALA A 259 -2.99 -2.47 -10.00
C ALA A 259 -2.80 -3.61 -11.01
N LEU A 260 -3.38 -4.79 -10.72
CA LEU A 260 -3.37 -5.92 -11.64
C LEU A 260 -4.04 -5.58 -12.98
N SER A 261 -5.17 -4.83 -12.96
CA SER A 261 -5.82 -4.38 -14.19
C SER A 261 -4.92 -3.47 -15.00
N MET A 262 -4.14 -2.59 -14.36
CA MET A 262 -3.20 -1.69 -15.05
C MET A 262 -2.11 -2.47 -15.77
N ASP A 263 -1.45 -3.41 -15.10
CA ASP A 263 -0.38 -4.20 -15.69
C ASP A 263 -0.90 -5.14 -16.78
N MET A 264 -2.02 -5.85 -16.53
CA MET A 264 -2.62 -6.73 -17.53
C MET A 264 -3.09 -5.98 -18.77
N LEU A 265 -3.78 -4.85 -18.61
CA LEU A 265 -4.22 -4.05 -19.75
C LEU A 265 -3.02 -3.46 -20.52
N ALA A 266 -1.96 -3.04 -19.86
CA ALA A 266 -0.76 -2.56 -20.51
C ALA A 266 -0.09 -3.65 -21.36
N LEU A 267 -0.01 -4.87 -20.84
CA LEU A 267 0.53 -6.02 -21.58
C LEU A 267 -0.37 -6.43 -22.75
N MET A 268 -1.68 -6.44 -22.54
CA MET A 268 -2.64 -6.80 -23.61
C MET A 268 -2.65 -5.77 -24.74
N GLN A 269 -2.79 -4.48 -24.43
CA GLN A 269 -2.80 -3.41 -25.42
C GLN A 269 -1.44 -3.24 -26.13
N GLY A 270 -0.36 -3.52 -25.42
CA GLY A 270 1.00 -3.51 -25.99
C GLY A 270 1.33 -4.73 -26.82
N GLY A 271 0.45 -5.75 -26.89
CA GLY A 271 0.73 -7.02 -27.59
C GLY A 271 1.91 -7.79 -27.00
N ARG A 272 2.15 -7.65 -25.69
CA ARG A 272 3.34 -8.17 -25.00
C ARG A 272 3.00 -9.18 -23.88
N LEU A 273 1.91 -9.92 -24.00
CA LEU A 273 1.66 -11.02 -23.06
C LEU A 273 2.73 -12.11 -23.20
N PRO A 274 3.25 -12.67 -22.08
CA PRO A 274 4.23 -13.74 -22.14
C PRO A 274 3.71 -14.96 -22.90
N SER A 275 4.50 -15.47 -23.85
CA SER A 275 4.17 -16.67 -24.63
C SER A 275 4.88 -17.91 -24.12
N GLN A 276 5.86 -17.78 -23.23
CA GLN A 276 6.66 -18.86 -22.65
C GLN A 276 6.72 -18.72 -21.13
N TRP A 277 6.90 -19.86 -20.46
CA TRP A 277 6.93 -19.86 -18.98
C TRP A 277 8.25 -19.34 -18.41
N TRP A 278 9.39 -19.74 -19.01
CA TRP A 278 10.72 -19.40 -18.53
C TRP A 278 11.43 -18.45 -19.50
N PRO A 279 12.22 -17.47 -19.02
CA PRO A 279 12.97 -16.58 -19.90
C PRO A 279 14.06 -17.38 -20.64
N THR A 280 14.14 -17.22 -21.94
CA THR A 280 15.20 -17.76 -22.82
C THR A 280 16.28 -16.74 -23.03
#